data_97183e15d8e40048c9df9d45cd0142ea
#
_entry.id   97183e15d8e40048c9df9d45cd0142ea
#
_cell.length_a   1.000
_cell.length_b   1.000
_cell.length_c   1.000
_cell.angle_alpha   90.00
_cell.angle_beta   90.00
_cell.angle_gamma   90.00
#
_symmetry.space_group_name_H-M   'P 1'
#
loop_
_entity.id
_entity.type
_entity.pdbx_description
1 polymer ?
#
loop_
_entity_poly.entity_id
_entity_poly.type
_entity_poly.pdbx_seq_one_letter_code
_entity_poly.pdbx_strand_id
1 'polypeptide(L)'
;MTRAARIVLTLLVLVLVAVPALGPAQPKPLRPWTLILDFVPTGEYVPHYTALEKGWYRDEGLDVKIVRGQGSGDTVKRIAAGQGEVGIADMSALIAARANTDVKVKAIALWYRRPPHGIFVRTDSPIKTPKDLEGKRLAISAGNSHQILWPLFEKLSGLKPGSVTWVTMDAASMPPSLIRGATDAVPFFVVHEARIRKIAKQQNVDLRLLTAWADLGLDLSSTSLVAREDTIAKDPDGLKAFLRATLKGADYAFRNKHFDEGVGYLLKHHPEVDSDGALGAAQVASRFVYAEEVTAGKVAVGQFEPARLEKTRDLYTQYLELKRKVPLEELYTNDLLPEKK
;
A
#
# COMPACT_ATOMS: atom_id res chain seq x y z
N MET A 1 95.35 43.80 -2.04
CA MET A 1 94.38 44.02 -3.07
C MET A 1 93.79 42.71 -3.45
N THR A 2 92.57 42.39 -3.04
CA THR A 2 91.69 41.38 -3.72
C THR A 2 90.32 41.50 -3.23
N ARG A 3 89.34 41.51 -4.16
CA ARG A 3 87.96 41.78 -3.97
C ARG A 3 87.21 40.57 -3.36
N ALA A 4 86.50 40.80 -2.34
CA ALA A 4 85.56 39.84 -1.77
C ALA A 4 84.29 39.70 -2.65
N ALA A 5 84.00 38.50 -3.08
CA ALA A 5 82.77 38.17 -3.77
C ALA A 5 81.68 37.79 -2.70
N ARG A 6 80.59 38.57 -2.62
CA ARG A 6 79.40 38.25 -1.82
C ARG A 6 78.54 37.27 -2.59
N ILE A 7 78.37 36.04 -2.08
CA ILE A 7 77.38 35.07 -2.53
C ILE A 7 76.11 35.32 -1.70
N VAL A 8 75.10 35.80 -2.39
CA VAL A 8 73.77 35.91 -1.80
C VAL A 8 73.04 34.57 -2.01
N LEU A 9 72.89 33.80 -0.95
CA LEU A 9 72.16 32.55 -0.98
C LEU A 9 70.64 32.86 -0.79
N THR A 10 69.88 32.81 -1.88
CA THR A 10 68.39 32.99 -1.81
C THR A 10 67.77 31.67 -1.43
N LEU A 11 67.27 31.51 -0.19
CA LEU A 11 66.48 30.37 0.25
C LEU A 11 65.04 30.49 -0.34
N LEU A 12 64.74 29.64 -1.31
CA LEU A 12 63.40 29.46 -1.84
C LEU A 12 62.63 28.53 -0.86
N VAL A 13 61.78 29.09 0.02
CA VAL A 13 60.89 28.31 0.86
C VAL A 13 59.68 27.86 0.01
N LEU A 14 59.71 26.60 -0.42
CA LEU A 14 58.55 25.97 -1.07
C LEU A 14 57.51 25.68 0.02
N VAL A 15 56.48 26.52 0.11
CA VAL A 15 55.28 26.21 0.92
C VAL A 15 54.48 25.15 0.16
N LEU A 16 54.60 23.89 0.56
CA LEU A 16 53.73 22.82 0.12
C LEU A 16 52.33 23.05 0.78
N VAL A 17 51.42 23.66 0.04
CA VAL A 17 50.00 23.68 0.42
C VAL A 17 49.45 22.27 0.25
N ALA A 18 49.38 21.52 1.34
CA ALA A 18 48.70 20.23 1.32
C ALA A 18 47.18 20.48 1.08
N VAL A 19 46.78 20.33 -0.18
CA VAL A 19 45.33 20.25 -0.52
C VAL A 19 44.84 18.94 0.09
N PRO A 20 43.88 18.96 1.03
CA PRO A 20 43.32 17.72 1.51
C PRO A 20 42.67 17.02 0.30
N ALA A 21 43.20 15.88 -0.09
CA ALA A 21 42.57 15.02 -1.06
C ALA A 21 41.20 14.62 -0.46
N LEU A 22 40.13 15.16 -1.03
CA LEU A 22 38.76 14.65 -0.79
C LEU A 22 38.77 13.19 -1.26
N GLY A 23 39.09 12.28 -0.35
CA GLY A 23 38.91 10.86 -0.61
C GLY A 23 37.45 10.61 -1.05
N PRO A 24 37.20 9.57 -1.86
CA PRO A 24 35.84 9.23 -2.24
C PRO A 24 35.00 9.14 -0.97
N ALA A 25 33.92 9.93 -0.92
CA ALA A 25 32.99 9.90 0.21
C ALA A 25 32.52 8.44 0.43
N GLN A 26 32.83 7.88 1.59
CA GLN A 26 32.36 6.54 1.91
C GLN A 26 30.84 6.53 1.80
N PRO A 27 30.24 5.55 1.09
CA PRO A 27 28.79 5.45 1.01
C PRO A 27 28.22 5.44 2.41
N LYS A 28 27.28 6.33 2.71
CA LYS A 28 26.57 6.30 4.01
C LYS A 28 25.91 4.92 4.15
N PRO A 29 26.03 4.27 5.31
CA PRO A 29 25.38 2.99 5.53
C PRO A 29 23.87 3.14 5.30
N LEU A 30 23.29 2.20 4.54
CA LEU A 30 21.85 2.17 4.29
C LEU A 30 21.11 1.95 5.62
N ARG A 31 19.99 2.64 5.80
CA ARG A 31 19.13 2.48 6.97
C ARG A 31 18.17 1.32 6.74
N PRO A 32 18.10 0.33 7.65
CA PRO A 32 17.09 -0.73 7.57
C PRO A 32 15.69 -0.12 7.59
N TRP A 33 14.81 -0.59 6.72
CA TRP A 33 13.45 -0.10 6.54
C TRP A 33 12.50 -1.24 6.22
N THR A 34 11.38 -1.34 6.87
CA THR A 34 10.40 -2.40 6.62
C THR A 34 9.09 -1.82 6.11
N LEU A 35 8.67 -2.27 4.93
CA LEU A 35 7.33 -2.06 4.39
C LEU A 35 6.47 -3.29 4.68
N ILE A 36 5.35 -3.12 5.37
CA ILE A 36 4.37 -4.17 5.62
C ILE A 36 3.21 -4.01 4.62
N LEU A 37 3.05 -5.01 3.74
CA LEU A 37 1.89 -5.07 2.84
C LEU A 37 0.61 -5.34 3.66
N ASP A 38 -0.54 -5.00 3.10
CA ASP A 38 -1.83 -5.34 3.74
C ASP A 38 -2.33 -6.74 3.35
N PHE A 39 -1.70 -7.37 2.35
CA PHE A 39 -2.10 -8.71 1.91
C PHE A 39 -0.90 -9.54 1.41
N VAL A 40 -1.20 -10.68 0.77
CA VAL A 40 -0.18 -11.51 0.10
C VAL A 40 0.38 -10.79 -1.12
N PRO A 41 1.68 -10.96 -1.47
CA PRO A 41 2.27 -10.33 -2.63
C PRO A 41 1.52 -10.66 -3.92
N THR A 42 1.16 -9.61 -4.66
CA THR A 42 0.51 -9.69 -5.97
C THR A 42 0.91 -8.48 -6.83
N GLY A 43 0.37 -8.38 -8.05
CA GLY A 43 0.68 -7.30 -8.97
C GLY A 43 0.33 -5.89 -8.50
N GLU A 44 -0.53 -5.73 -7.52
CA GLU A 44 -0.83 -4.40 -6.95
C GLU A 44 0.37 -3.76 -6.25
N TYR A 45 1.34 -4.58 -5.81
CA TYR A 45 2.57 -4.10 -5.15
C TYR A 45 3.75 -3.93 -6.10
N VAL A 46 3.56 -4.14 -7.40
CA VAL A 46 4.59 -3.97 -8.44
C VAL A 46 5.37 -2.65 -8.31
N PRO A 47 4.77 -1.49 -8.00
CA PRO A 47 5.51 -0.25 -7.78
C PRO A 47 6.61 -0.35 -6.71
N HIS A 48 6.33 -1.04 -5.61
CA HIS A 48 7.26 -1.19 -4.49
C HIS A 48 8.42 -2.11 -4.86
N TYR A 49 8.15 -3.25 -5.54
CA TYR A 49 9.19 -4.14 -6.04
C TYR A 49 9.99 -3.51 -7.16
N THR A 50 9.38 -2.66 -8.00
CA THR A 50 10.08 -1.86 -9.01
C THR A 50 11.07 -0.89 -8.35
N ALA A 51 10.64 -0.15 -7.33
CA ALA A 51 11.51 0.77 -6.60
C ALA A 51 12.65 0.02 -5.88
N LEU A 52 12.39 -1.18 -5.36
CA LEU A 52 13.37 -2.03 -4.72
C LEU A 52 14.45 -2.53 -5.72
N GLU A 53 14.02 -3.15 -6.81
CA GLU A 53 14.91 -3.78 -7.79
C GLU A 53 15.69 -2.78 -8.64
N LYS A 54 15.11 -1.60 -8.93
CA LYS A 54 15.81 -0.50 -9.59
C LYS A 54 16.76 0.26 -8.64
N GLY A 55 16.84 -0.14 -7.37
CA GLY A 55 17.73 0.46 -6.39
C GLY A 55 17.27 1.84 -5.90
N TRP A 56 16.07 2.32 -6.25
CA TRP A 56 15.64 3.68 -5.90
C TRP A 56 15.47 3.91 -4.41
N TYR A 57 15.15 2.90 -3.64
CA TYR A 57 15.21 3.00 -2.17
C TYR A 57 16.65 3.17 -1.67
N ARG A 58 17.61 2.46 -2.27
CA ARG A 58 19.04 2.58 -1.93
C ARG A 58 19.61 3.94 -2.29
N ASP A 59 19.22 4.50 -3.44
CA ASP A 59 19.57 5.85 -3.86
C ASP A 59 19.12 6.90 -2.83
N GLU A 60 18.01 6.62 -2.13
CA GLU A 60 17.49 7.43 -1.03
C GLU A 60 18.08 7.05 0.35
N GLY A 61 19.07 6.15 0.40
CA GLY A 61 19.73 5.73 1.63
C GLY A 61 18.95 4.71 2.48
N LEU A 62 17.99 3.99 1.89
CA LEU A 62 17.14 3.03 2.56
C LEU A 62 17.42 1.59 2.08
N ASP A 63 17.56 0.65 3.03
CA ASP A 63 17.58 -0.79 2.78
C ASP A 63 16.19 -1.37 3.08
N VAL A 64 15.31 -1.38 2.07
CA VAL A 64 13.91 -1.71 2.25
C VAL A 64 13.68 -3.20 2.15
N LYS A 65 13.07 -3.77 3.20
CA LYS A 65 12.51 -5.11 3.23
C LYS A 65 10.98 -5.03 3.10
N ILE A 66 10.42 -5.77 2.15
CA ILE A 66 8.97 -5.87 1.96
C ILE A 66 8.48 -7.17 2.61
N VAL A 67 7.48 -7.09 3.48
CA VAL A 67 6.91 -8.25 4.18
C VAL A 67 5.39 -8.32 3.97
N ARG A 68 4.85 -9.54 3.85
CA ARG A 68 3.41 -9.76 3.65
C ARG A 68 2.58 -9.42 4.89
N GLY A 69 1.33 -9.03 4.67
CA GLY A 69 0.28 -8.89 5.68
C GLY A 69 -0.83 -9.94 5.55
N GLN A 70 -1.81 -9.84 6.44
CA GLN A 70 -3.01 -10.70 6.49
C GLN A 70 -4.29 -9.91 6.26
N GLY A 71 -4.22 -8.57 6.32
CA GLY A 71 -5.33 -7.64 6.17
C GLY A 71 -4.93 -6.27 6.72
N SER A 72 -5.62 -5.22 6.30
CA SER A 72 -5.30 -3.83 6.66
C SER A 72 -5.29 -3.58 8.18
N GLY A 73 -6.17 -4.24 8.93
CA GLY A 73 -6.20 -4.15 10.40
C GLY A 73 -5.00 -4.84 11.05
N ASP A 74 -4.49 -5.94 10.48
CA ASP A 74 -3.23 -6.56 10.89
C ASP A 74 -2.06 -5.59 10.66
N THR A 75 -1.99 -4.99 9.49
CA THR A 75 -0.94 -4.02 9.15
C THR A 75 -0.93 -2.83 10.11
N VAL A 76 -2.10 -2.22 10.38
CA VAL A 76 -2.20 -1.10 11.34
C VAL A 76 -1.69 -1.50 12.72
N LYS A 77 -2.05 -2.68 13.23
CA LYS A 77 -1.57 -3.20 14.52
C LYS A 77 -0.05 -3.42 14.53
N ARG A 78 0.50 -4.00 13.46
CA ARG A 78 1.94 -4.26 13.35
C ARG A 78 2.75 -2.98 13.25
N ILE A 79 2.26 -1.99 12.50
CA ILE A 79 2.88 -0.65 12.46
C ILE A 79 2.81 0.00 13.83
N ALA A 80 1.66 -0.01 14.51
CA ALA A 80 1.53 0.52 15.87
C ALA A 80 2.50 -0.14 16.86
N ALA A 81 2.75 -1.45 16.70
CA ALA A 81 3.69 -2.22 17.49
C ALA A 81 5.18 -2.01 17.10
N GLY A 82 5.49 -1.19 16.11
CA GLY A 82 6.86 -0.93 15.66
C GLY A 82 7.51 -2.04 14.85
N GLN A 83 6.73 -2.92 14.22
CA GLN A 83 7.24 -4.02 13.39
C GLN A 83 7.61 -3.60 11.98
N GLY A 84 7.45 -2.32 11.63
CA GLY A 84 7.83 -1.70 10.37
C GLY A 84 7.68 -0.18 10.44
N GLU A 85 8.33 0.50 9.52
CA GLU A 85 8.30 1.96 9.41
C GLU A 85 7.08 2.43 8.64
N VAL A 86 6.72 1.70 7.58
CA VAL A 86 5.57 2.00 6.72
C VAL A 86 4.74 0.74 6.51
N GLY A 87 3.43 0.89 6.47
CA GLY A 87 2.48 -0.17 6.11
C GLY A 87 1.53 0.28 5.02
N ILE A 88 0.88 -0.67 4.38
CA ILE A 88 -0.24 -0.44 3.48
C ILE A 88 -1.50 -0.83 4.23
N ALA A 89 -2.50 0.05 4.29
CA ALA A 89 -3.76 -0.26 4.97
C ALA A 89 -4.92 0.55 4.38
N ASP A 90 -6.11 -0.04 4.37
CA ASP A 90 -7.34 0.69 4.05
C ASP A 90 -7.70 1.68 5.16
N MET A 91 -8.26 2.83 4.76
CA MET A 91 -8.64 3.89 5.69
C MET A 91 -9.69 3.44 6.71
N SER A 92 -10.52 2.45 6.38
CA SER A 92 -11.48 1.89 7.34
C SER A 92 -10.77 1.25 8.54
N ALA A 93 -9.70 0.51 8.29
CA ALA A 93 -8.92 -0.13 9.34
C ALA A 93 -8.18 0.92 10.20
N LEU A 94 -7.61 1.95 9.57
CA LEU A 94 -6.96 3.04 10.29
C LEU A 94 -7.95 3.83 11.15
N ILE A 95 -9.09 4.25 10.58
CA ILE A 95 -10.12 5.02 11.27
C ILE A 95 -10.69 4.20 12.44
N ALA A 96 -11.03 2.92 12.21
CA ALA A 96 -11.55 2.05 13.26
C ALA A 96 -10.53 1.82 14.39
N ALA A 97 -9.25 1.61 14.07
CA ALA A 97 -8.21 1.43 15.05
C ALA A 97 -8.03 2.71 15.90
N ARG A 98 -7.96 3.87 15.28
CA ARG A 98 -7.84 5.16 16.02
C ARG A 98 -9.08 5.51 16.83
N ALA A 99 -10.26 5.15 16.34
CA ALA A 99 -11.50 5.43 17.06
C ALA A 99 -11.70 4.53 18.29
N ASN A 100 -11.28 3.26 18.19
CA ASN A 100 -11.60 2.24 19.16
C ASN A 100 -10.45 1.88 20.10
N THR A 101 -9.22 2.24 19.71
CA THR A 101 -7.99 2.02 20.50
C THR A 101 -7.11 3.27 20.45
N ASP A 102 -6.04 3.32 21.27
CA ASP A 102 -5.15 4.48 21.28
C ASP A 102 -3.95 4.33 20.34
N VAL A 103 -4.15 3.74 19.15
CA VAL A 103 -3.05 3.61 18.18
C VAL A 103 -2.67 4.97 17.61
N LYS A 104 -1.35 5.24 17.59
CA LYS A 104 -0.75 6.49 17.08
C LYS A 104 -0.17 6.24 15.68
N VAL A 105 -1.05 5.98 14.71
CA VAL A 105 -0.72 5.73 13.30
C VAL A 105 -1.49 6.72 12.43
N LYS A 106 -0.83 7.29 11.42
CA LYS A 106 -1.44 8.19 10.42
C LYS A 106 -1.18 7.69 9.01
N ALA A 107 -2.08 8.04 8.10
CA ALA A 107 -1.85 7.89 6.67
C ALA A 107 -0.92 9.00 6.16
N ILE A 108 0.08 8.62 5.37
CA ILE A 108 1.12 9.51 4.83
C ILE A 108 1.06 9.66 3.32
N ALA A 109 0.29 8.79 2.63
CA ALA A 109 -0.05 8.92 1.21
C ALA A 109 -1.31 8.10 0.90
N LEU A 110 -2.24 8.66 0.15
CA LEU A 110 -3.41 7.95 -0.37
C LEU A 110 -3.01 7.11 -1.59
N TRP A 111 -3.14 5.78 -1.49
CA TRP A 111 -2.74 4.86 -2.56
C TRP A 111 -3.89 4.55 -3.51
N TYR A 112 -5.04 4.12 -2.98
CA TYR A 112 -6.27 3.94 -3.77
C TYR A 112 -7.30 5.01 -3.43
N ARG A 113 -7.70 5.74 -4.44
CA ARG A 113 -8.64 6.85 -4.29
C ARG A 113 -10.09 6.38 -4.14
N ARG A 114 -10.37 5.12 -4.49
CA ARG A 114 -11.71 4.50 -4.40
C ARG A 114 -11.60 3.12 -3.77
N PRO A 115 -12.66 2.64 -3.08
CA PRO A 115 -12.66 1.30 -2.51
C PRO A 115 -12.55 0.22 -3.59
N PRO A 116 -11.52 -0.64 -3.53
CA PRO A 116 -11.36 -1.75 -4.46
C PRO A 116 -12.14 -3.00 -4.02
N HIS A 117 -12.99 -2.87 -3.00
CA HIS A 117 -13.69 -3.98 -2.38
C HIS A 117 -14.69 -4.64 -3.33
N GLY A 118 -14.70 -5.97 -3.35
CA GLY A 118 -15.64 -6.77 -4.13
C GLY A 118 -15.96 -8.09 -3.43
N ILE A 119 -16.97 -8.77 -3.92
CA ILE A 119 -17.38 -10.11 -3.44
C ILE A 119 -17.43 -11.03 -4.65
N PHE A 120 -16.76 -12.18 -4.55
CA PHE A 120 -16.73 -13.21 -5.58
C PHE A 120 -17.47 -14.44 -5.14
N VAL A 121 -18.16 -15.04 -6.10
CA VAL A 121 -18.92 -16.29 -5.95
C VAL A 121 -18.61 -17.22 -7.13
N ARG A 122 -18.92 -18.50 -6.99
CA ARG A 122 -18.88 -19.43 -8.12
C ARG A 122 -19.96 -19.04 -9.14
N THR A 123 -19.67 -19.21 -10.42
CA THR A 123 -20.62 -18.88 -11.50
C THR A 123 -21.86 -19.74 -11.45
N ASP A 124 -21.74 -21.00 -11.03
CA ASP A 124 -22.84 -21.95 -10.84
C ASP A 124 -23.62 -21.75 -9.52
N SER A 125 -23.18 -20.83 -8.67
CA SER A 125 -23.87 -20.50 -7.40
C SER A 125 -25.24 -19.89 -7.64
N PRO A 126 -26.26 -20.22 -6.82
CA PRO A 126 -27.56 -19.56 -6.84
C PRO A 126 -27.53 -18.11 -6.35
N ILE A 127 -26.42 -17.66 -5.74
CA ILE A 127 -26.24 -16.27 -5.25
C ILE A 127 -26.15 -15.35 -6.47
N LYS A 128 -27.12 -14.50 -6.73
CA LYS A 128 -27.18 -13.58 -7.88
C LYS A 128 -27.10 -12.11 -7.48
N THR A 129 -27.50 -11.80 -6.28
CA THR A 129 -27.53 -10.44 -5.71
C THR A 129 -26.82 -10.43 -4.35
N PRO A 130 -26.39 -9.27 -3.86
CA PRO A 130 -25.87 -9.17 -2.49
C PRO A 130 -26.81 -9.75 -1.42
N LYS A 131 -28.12 -9.60 -1.59
CA LYS A 131 -29.13 -10.10 -0.64
C LYS A 131 -29.12 -11.63 -0.52
N ASP A 132 -28.71 -12.36 -1.55
CA ASP A 132 -28.61 -13.82 -1.53
C ASP A 132 -27.45 -14.32 -0.65
N LEU A 133 -26.63 -13.41 -0.10
CA LEU A 133 -25.59 -13.74 0.87
C LEU A 133 -26.16 -14.03 2.27
N GLU A 134 -27.42 -13.72 2.55
CA GLU A 134 -28.06 -14.05 3.84
C GLU A 134 -27.98 -15.56 4.11
N GLY A 135 -27.50 -15.93 5.29
CA GLY A 135 -27.29 -17.33 5.71
C GLY A 135 -26.07 -18.01 5.06
N LYS A 136 -25.23 -17.30 4.28
CA LYS A 136 -24.09 -17.87 3.59
C LYS A 136 -22.80 -17.80 4.41
N ARG A 137 -21.85 -18.68 4.08
CA ARG A 137 -20.52 -18.74 4.68
C ARG A 137 -19.56 -17.93 3.82
N LEU A 138 -18.90 -16.93 4.39
CA LEU A 138 -17.93 -16.08 3.73
C LEU A 138 -16.54 -16.32 4.32
N ALA A 139 -15.56 -16.64 3.46
CA ALA A 139 -14.16 -16.73 3.89
C ALA A 139 -13.61 -15.34 4.21
N ILE A 140 -12.82 -15.23 5.28
CA ILE A 140 -12.20 -13.96 5.68
C ILE A 140 -10.85 -14.21 6.34
N SER A 141 -9.88 -13.30 6.15
CA SER A 141 -8.66 -13.28 6.95
C SER A 141 -8.81 -12.32 8.14
N ALA A 142 -8.06 -12.59 9.20
CA ALA A 142 -8.12 -11.74 10.39
C ALA A 142 -7.71 -10.28 10.09
N GLY A 143 -8.52 -9.32 10.53
CA GLY A 143 -8.26 -7.90 10.30
C GLY A 143 -8.49 -7.41 8.86
N ASN A 144 -9.20 -8.18 8.06
CA ASN A 144 -9.55 -7.82 6.69
C ASN A 144 -10.52 -6.62 6.65
N SER A 145 -10.25 -5.64 5.79
CA SER A 145 -11.06 -4.42 5.67
C SER A 145 -12.50 -4.67 5.24
N HIS A 146 -12.78 -5.72 4.47
CA HIS A 146 -14.16 -6.09 4.13
C HIS A 146 -14.99 -6.39 5.37
N GLN A 147 -14.42 -7.10 6.37
CA GLN A 147 -15.12 -7.39 7.61
C GLN A 147 -15.35 -6.12 8.44
N ILE A 148 -14.37 -5.22 8.47
CA ILE A 148 -14.49 -3.93 9.16
C ILE A 148 -15.61 -3.09 8.53
N LEU A 149 -15.67 -3.05 7.20
CA LEU A 149 -16.68 -2.31 6.44
C LEU A 149 -18.00 -3.04 6.26
N TRP A 150 -18.15 -4.28 6.77
CA TRP A 150 -19.31 -5.10 6.53
C TRP A 150 -20.64 -4.47 6.98
N PRO A 151 -20.74 -3.79 8.14
CA PRO A 151 -21.97 -3.11 8.53
C PRO A 151 -22.45 -2.05 7.52
N LEU A 152 -21.50 -1.34 6.90
CA LEU A 152 -21.79 -0.39 5.82
C LEU A 152 -22.29 -1.12 4.57
N PHE A 153 -21.64 -2.24 4.20
CA PHE A 153 -22.09 -3.05 3.06
C PHE A 153 -23.50 -3.63 3.27
N GLU A 154 -23.79 -4.18 4.45
CA GLU A 154 -25.14 -4.67 4.82
C GLU A 154 -26.19 -3.59 4.61
N LYS A 155 -25.92 -2.38 5.12
CA LYS A 155 -26.84 -1.24 5.00
C LYS A 155 -27.12 -0.86 3.55
N LEU A 156 -26.06 -0.75 2.72
CA LEU A 156 -26.18 -0.30 1.33
C LEU A 156 -26.79 -1.34 0.41
N SER A 157 -26.53 -2.62 0.69
CA SER A 157 -27.04 -3.73 -0.12
C SER A 157 -28.38 -4.29 0.35
N GLY A 158 -28.91 -3.78 1.47
CA GLY A 158 -30.18 -4.23 2.05
C GLY A 158 -30.11 -5.63 2.67
N LEU A 159 -28.91 -6.10 3.04
CA LEU A 159 -28.75 -7.33 3.80
C LEU A 159 -29.26 -7.15 5.23
N LYS A 160 -29.79 -8.22 5.79
CA LYS A 160 -30.10 -8.28 7.22
C LYS A 160 -28.81 -8.30 8.03
N PRO A 161 -28.62 -7.38 9.00
CA PRO A 161 -27.41 -7.33 9.81
C PRO A 161 -27.09 -8.66 10.48
N GLY A 162 -25.82 -9.07 10.42
CA GLY A 162 -25.34 -10.31 11.04
C GLY A 162 -25.85 -11.60 10.38
N SER A 163 -26.41 -11.53 9.17
CA SER A 163 -26.99 -12.69 8.49
C SER A 163 -25.97 -13.59 7.80
N VAL A 164 -24.70 -13.21 7.72
CA VAL A 164 -23.62 -14.03 7.15
C VAL A 164 -22.82 -14.74 8.23
N THR A 165 -22.24 -15.90 7.88
CA THR A 165 -21.31 -16.63 8.75
C THR A 165 -19.88 -16.43 8.26
N TRP A 166 -19.03 -15.82 9.07
CA TRP A 166 -17.61 -15.67 8.77
C TRP A 166 -16.80 -16.93 9.05
N VAL A 167 -16.04 -17.39 8.06
CA VAL A 167 -15.09 -18.50 8.18
C VAL A 167 -13.69 -17.93 8.13
N THR A 168 -13.08 -17.74 9.30
CA THR A 168 -11.73 -17.14 9.40
C THR A 168 -10.64 -18.14 8.99
N MET A 169 -9.74 -17.70 8.13
CA MET A 169 -8.63 -18.49 7.62
C MET A 169 -7.46 -17.61 7.18
N ASP A 170 -6.32 -18.21 6.81
CA ASP A 170 -5.22 -17.48 6.16
C ASP A 170 -5.68 -16.89 4.82
N ALA A 171 -5.18 -15.70 4.49
CA ALA A 171 -5.54 -14.97 3.28
C ALA A 171 -5.33 -15.77 1.99
N ALA A 172 -4.27 -16.59 1.91
CA ALA A 172 -4.00 -17.42 0.74
C ALA A 172 -4.97 -18.61 0.61
N SER A 173 -5.62 -19.01 1.71
CA SER A 173 -6.60 -20.10 1.74
C SER A 173 -8.01 -19.70 1.33
N MET A 174 -8.29 -18.40 1.28
CA MET A 174 -9.63 -17.89 0.96
C MET A 174 -10.12 -18.30 -0.45
N PRO A 175 -9.38 -18.07 -1.57
CA PRO A 175 -9.84 -18.51 -2.89
C PRO A 175 -10.02 -20.04 -2.98
N PRO A 176 -9.07 -20.89 -2.51
CA PRO A 176 -9.29 -22.34 -2.49
C PRO A 176 -10.54 -22.77 -1.72
N SER A 177 -10.93 -22.07 -0.65
CA SER A 177 -12.13 -22.42 0.12
C SER A 177 -13.41 -22.24 -0.69
N LEU A 178 -13.52 -21.15 -1.46
CA LEU A 178 -14.63 -20.91 -2.38
C LEU A 178 -14.65 -21.93 -3.52
N ILE A 179 -13.50 -22.21 -4.12
CA ILE A 179 -13.36 -23.13 -5.25
C ILE A 179 -13.85 -24.54 -4.86
N ARG A 180 -13.48 -25.02 -3.66
CA ARG A 180 -13.92 -26.32 -3.14
C ARG A 180 -15.31 -26.33 -2.53
N GLY A 181 -16.02 -25.20 -2.50
CA GLY A 181 -17.36 -25.09 -1.90
C GLY A 181 -17.36 -25.14 -0.36
N ALA A 182 -16.21 -25.00 0.30
CA ALA A 182 -16.12 -24.90 1.76
C ALA A 182 -16.73 -23.58 2.26
N THR A 183 -16.70 -22.53 1.43
CA THR A 183 -17.40 -21.27 1.63
C THR A 183 -18.22 -20.93 0.39
N ASP A 184 -19.24 -20.08 0.55
CA ASP A 184 -20.22 -19.77 -0.49
C ASP A 184 -19.83 -18.50 -1.26
N ALA A 185 -19.08 -17.61 -0.62
CA ALA A 185 -18.54 -16.39 -1.20
C ALA A 185 -17.19 -16.02 -0.57
N VAL A 186 -16.45 -15.16 -1.27
CA VAL A 186 -15.18 -14.64 -0.79
C VAL A 186 -15.06 -13.15 -1.09
N PRO A 187 -14.87 -12.29 -0.07
CA PRO A 187 -14.55 -10.90 -0.25
C PRO A 187 -13.09 -10.74 -0.66
N PHE A 188 -12.85 -10.02 -1.76
CA PHE A 188 -11.51 -9.66 -2.24
C PHE A 188 -11.54 -8.28 -2.88
N PHE A 189 -10.40 -7.62 -2.93
CA PHE A 189 -10.23 -6.46 -3.80
C PHE A 189 -10.37 -6.91 -5.26
N VAL A 190 -11.07 -6.12 -6.07
CA VAL A 190 -11.27 -6.41 -7.50
C VAL A 190 -9.95 -6.49 -8.28
N VAL A 191 -8.88 -5.92 -7.76
CA VAL A 191 -7.53 -6.05 -8.33
C VAL A 191 -7.05 -7.51 -8.38
N HIS A 192 -7.59 -8.39 -7.54
CA HIS A 192 -7.24 -9.81 -7.52
C HIS A 192 -8.07 -10.68 -8.47
N GLU A 193 -9.03 -10.11 -9.19
CA GLU A 193 -9.99 -10.89 -10.01
C GLU A 193 -9.30 -11.82 -10.99
N ALA A 194 -8.32 -11.32 -11.76
CA ALA A 194 -7.60 -12.12 -12.76
C ALA A 194 -6.92 -13.34 -12.11
N ARG A 195 -6.24 -13.13 -10.99
CA ARG A 195 -5.55 -14.17 -10.22
C ARG A 195 -6.52 -15.24 -9.71
N ILE A 196 -7.60 -14.84 -9.02
CA ILE A 196 -8.51 -15.80 -8.40
C ILE A 196 -9.31 -16.59 -9.45
N ARG A 197 -9.68 -15.95 -10.57
CA ARG A 197 -10.32 -16.64 -11.70
C ARG A 197 -9.39 -17.67 -12.35
N LYS A 198 -8.09 -17.34 -12.50
CA LYS A 198 -7.12 -18.28 -13.07
C LYS A 198 -6.92 -19.50 -12.17
N ILE A 199 -6.78 -19.30 -10.84
CA ILE A 199 -6.69 -20.40 -9.87
C ILE A 199 -7.94 -21.31 -9.95
N ALA A 200 -9.12 -20.72 -10.08
CA ALA A 200 -10.37 -21.47 -10.18
C ALA A 200 -10.45 -22.29 -11.48
N LYS A 201 -10.08 -21.70 -12.62
CA LYS A 201 -10.05 -22.39 -13.91
C LYS A 201 -9.13 -23.60 -13.92
N GLN A 202 -8.00 -23.57 -13.21
CA GLN A 202 -7.10 -24.72 -13.06
C GLN A 202 -7.78 -25.91 -12.35
N GLN A 203 -8.90 -25.66 -11.66
CA GLN A 203 -9.72 -26.68 -10.98
C GLN A 203 -11.09 -26.88 -11.65
N ASN A 204 -11.24 -26.44 -12.90
CA ASN A 204 -12.49 -26.49 -13.68
C ASN A 204 -13.66 -25.77 -12.98
N VAL A 205 -13.39 -24.70 -12.25
CA VAL A 205 -14.39 -23.85 -11.59
C VAL A 205 -14.32 -22.44 -12.18
N ASP A 206 -15.48 -21.87 -12.48
CA ASP A 206 -15.60 -20.47 -12.88
C ASP A 206 -16.09 -19.61 -11.71
N LEU A 207 -15.42 -18.46 -11.54
CA LEU A 207 -15.81 -17.46 -10.56
C LEU A 207 -16.31 -16.19 -11.26
N ARG A 208 -17.22 -15.48 -10.61
CA ARG A 208 -17.66 -14.15 -11.04
C ARG A 208 -17.65 -13.18 -9.87
N LEU A 209 -17.45 -11.92 -10.21
CA LEU A 209 -17.71 -10.82 -9.30
C LEU A 209 -19.23 -10.73 -9.09
N LEU A 210 -19.68 -10.83 -7.85
CA LEU A 210 -21.07 -10.65 -7.49
C LEU A 210 -21.41 -9.15 -7.48
N THR A 211 -20.57 -8.36 -6.84
CA THR A 211 -20.69 -6.90 -6.75
C THR A 211 -19.34 -6.27 -6.41
N ALA A 212 -19.08 -5.10 -6.97
CA ALA A 212 -18.05 -4.21 -6.47
C ALA A 212 -18.70 -3.15 -5.57
N TRP A 213 -18.03 -2.78 -4.48
CA TRP A 213 -18.61 -1.79 -3.56
C TRP A 213 -18.67 -0.38 -4.16
N ALA A 214 -17.80 -0.10 -5.13
CA ALA A 214 -17.88 1.12 -5.93
C ALA A 214 -19.25 1.27 -6.63
N ASP A 215 -19.88 0.16 -7.05
CA ASP A 215 -21.19 0.15 -7.70
C ASP A 215 -22.32 0.54 -6.73
N LEU A 216 -22.05 0.50 -5.42
CA LEU A 216 -22.96 0.98 -4.37
C LEU A 216 -22.81 2.48 -4.09
N GLY A 217 -22.12 3.24 -4.96
CA GLY A 217 -21.95 4.69 -4.84
C GLY A 217 -20.90 5.12 -3.81
N LEU A 218 -20.02 4.21 -3.37
CA LEU A 218 -18.96 4.51 -2.42
C LEU A 218 -17.79 5.20 -3.13
N ASP A 219 -17.77 6.53 -3.10
CA ASP A 219 -16.66 7.37 -3.54
C ASP A 219 -15.89 7.88 -2.31
N LEU A 220 -15.03 7.02 -1.75
CA LEU A 220 -14.34 7.21 -0.47
C LEU A 220 -12.85 7.02 -0.60
N SER A 221 -12.06 7.71 0.24
CA SER A 221 -10.63 7.41 0.39
C SER A 221 -10.45 5.99 0.93
N SER A 222 -9.57 5.20 0.30
CA SER A 222 -9.42 3.79 0.63
C SER A 222 -7.97 3.45 1.03
N THR A 223 -7.27 2.60 0.29
CA THR A 223 -5.93 2.14 0.66
C THR A 223 -4.92 3.27 0.73
N SER A 224 -4.08 3.26 1.76
CA SER A 224 -3.12 4.30 2.07
C SER A 224 -1.80 3.71 2.55
N LEU A 225 -0.71 4.44 2.37
CA LEU A 225 0.53 4.21 3.11
C LEU A 225 0.37 4.82 4.50
N VAL A 226 0.72 4.07 5.54
CA VAL A 226 0.56 4.47 6.93
C VAL A 226 1.87 4.36 7.70
N ALA A 227 2.10 5.25 8.67
CA ALA A 227 3.26 5.24 9.55
C ALA A 227 2.87 5.66 10.96
N ARG A 228 3.71 5.32 11.95
CA ARG A 228 3.51 5.80 13.33
C ARG A 228 3.76 7.31 13.42
N GLU A 229 3.04 7.98 14.32
CA GLU A 229 3.24 9.40 14.60
C GLU A 229 4.66 9.71 15.10
N ASP A 230 5.24 8.82 15.91
CA ASP A 230 6.61 9.00 16.37
C ASP A 230 7.65 8.86 15.25
N THR A 231 7.43 7.97 14.27
CA THR A 231 8.26 7.87 13.08
C THR A 231 8.13 9.15 12.23
N ILE A 232 6.90 9.67 12.06
CA ILE A 232 6.64 10.94 11.35
C ILE A 232 7.39 12.10 12.02
N ALA A 233 7.41 12.14 13.36
CA ALA A 233 8.07 13.21 14.11
C ALA A 233 9.61 13.07 14.13
N LYS A 234 10.12 11.84 14.26
CA LYS A 234 11.57 11.59 14.45
C LYS A 234 12.36 11.45 13.17
N ASP A 235 11.74 10.92 12.10
CA ASP A 235 12.39 10.69 10.80
C ASP A 235 11.49 11.08 9.61
N PRO A 236 11.04 12.34 9.53
CA PRO A 236 10.26 12.80 8.39
C PRO A 236 11.03 12.69 7.06
N ASP A 237 12.35 12.89 7.09
CA ASP A 237 13.19 12.80 5.89
C ASP A 237 13.29 11.38 5.36
N GLY A 238 13.35 10.38 6.24
CA GLY A 238 13.28 8.97 5.84
C GLY A 238 11.95 8.61 5.20
N LEU A 239 10.84 9.10 5.76
CA LEU A 239 9.51 8.91 5.16
C LEU A 239 9.38 9.61 3.81
N LYS A 240 9.88 10.84 3.66
CA LYS A 240 9.94 11.56 2.38
C LYS A 240 10.78 10.81 1.35
N ALA A 241 11.94 10.29 1.75
CA ALA A 241 12.82 9.47 0.92
C ALA A 241 12.11 8.20 0.44
N PHE A 242 11.44 7.48 1.36
CA PHE A 242 10.64 6.30 1.03
C PHE A 242 9.52 6.63 0.04
N LEU A 243 8.77 7.72 0.27
CA LEU A 243 7.68 8.14 -0.60
C LEU A 243 8.19 8.54 -2.00
N ARG A 244 9.32 9.28 -2.10
CA ARG A 244 9.90 9.62 -3.41
C ARG A 244 10.24 8.38 -4.23
N ALA A 245 10.91 7.40 -3.63
CA ALA A 245 11.25 6.15 -4.31
C ALA A 245 10.00 5.34 -4.70
N THR A 246 9.02 5.24 -3.78
CA THR A 246 7.76 4.53 -4.02
C THR A 246 6.95 5.15 -5.16
N LEU A 247 6.79 6.48 -5.15
CA LEU A 247 6.06 7.19 -6.20
C LEU A 247 6.78 7.12 -7.55
N LYS A 248 8.13 7.15 -7.56
CA LYS A 248 8.93 6.90 -8.76
C LYS A 248 8.67 5.49 -9.30
N GLY A 249 8.55 4.49 -8.41
CA GLY A 249 8.15 3.13 -8.78
C GLY A 249 6.76 3.04 -9.39
N ALA A 250 5.81 3.79 -8.83
CA ALA A 250 4.46 3.89 -9.35
C ALA A 250 4.41 4.58 -10.73
N ASP A 251 5.10 5.70 -10.87
CA ASP A 251 5.18 6.40 -12.16
C ASP A 251 5.77 5.48 -13.24
N TYR A 252 6.84 4.78 -12.94
CA TYR A 252 7.48 3.86 -13.88
C TYR A 252 6.57 2.69 -14.25
N ALA A 253 6.16 1.91 -13.25
CA ALA A 253 5.44 0.67 -13.48
C ALA A 253 3.99 0.89 -13.94
N PHE A 254 3.28 1.86 -13.33
CA PHE A 254 1.86 2.05 -13.54
C PHE A 254 1.55 3.15 -14.55
N ARG A 255 2.06 4.37 -14.37
CA ARG A 255 1.78 5.50 -15.28
C ARG A 255 2.39 5.25 -16.65
N ASN A 256 3.66 4.82 -16.70
CA ASN A 256 4.39 4.55 -17.95
C ASN A 256 4.16 3.13 -18.46
N LYS A 257 3.32 2.33 -17.79
CA LYS A 257 2.85 1.00 -18.20
C LYS A 257 3.97 -0.04 -18.38
N HIS A 258 5.06 0.04 -17.62
CA HIS A 258 6.09 -1.00 -17.58
C HIS A 258 5.65 -2.19 -16.70
N PHE A 259 4.44 -2.71 -16.97
CA PHE A 259 3.81 -3.75 -16.15
C PHE A 259 4.60 -5.05 -16.16
N ASP A 260 5.01 -5.55 -17.34
CA ASP A 260 5.71 -6.83 -17.48
C ASP A 260 7.05 -6.81 -16.75
N GLU A 261 7.83 -5.73 -16.91
CA GLU A 261 9.11 -5.58 -16.20
C GLU A 261 8.88 -5.52 -14.68
N GLY A 262 7.88 -4.75 -14.24
CA GLY A 262 7.53 -4.64 -12.82
C GLY A 262 7.05 -5.97 -12.22
N VAL A 263 6.27 -6.76 -12.97
CA VAL A 263 5.89 -8.12 -12.60
C VAL A 263 7.13 -9.01 -12.51
N GLY A 264 8.07 -8.88 -13.47
CA GLY A 264 9.35 -9.60 -13.41
C GLY A 264 10.13 -9.32 -12.12
N TYR A 265 10.11 -8.09 -11.62
CA TYR A 265 10.72 -7.74 -10.33
C TYR A 265 10.00 -8.38 -9.13
N LEU A 266 8.67 -8.37 -9.11
CA LEU A 266 7.89 -9.07 -8.10
C LEU A 266 8.24 -10.57 -8.06
N LEU A 267 8.31 -11.22 -9.23
CA LEU A 267 8.57 -12.65 -9.35
C LEU A 267 9.98 -13.08 -8.92
N LYS A 268 10.96 -12.18 -8.91
CA LYS A 268 12.28 -12.44 -8.32
C LYS A 268 12.20 -12.73 -6.82
N HIS A 269 11.28 -12.07 -6.12
CA HIS A 269 11.07 -12.24 -4.69
C HIS A 269 10.00 -13.28 -4.35
N HIS A 270 9.07 -13.51 -5.28
CA HIS A 270 7.89 -14.35 -5.12
C HIS A 270 7.67 -15.22 -6.36
N PRO A 271 8.54 -16.22 -6.61
CA PRO A 271 8.46 -17.09 -7.78
C PRO A 271 7.18 -17.96 -7.80
N GLU A 272 6.51 -18.09 -6.66
CA GLU A 272 5.22 -18.78 -6.52
C GLU A 272 4.03 -17.98 -7.05
N VAL A 273 4.21 -16.67 -7.32
CA VAL A 273 3.14 -15.81 -7.82
C VAL A 273 2.93 -16.06 -9.31
N ASP A 274 1.68 -16.26 -9.71
CA ASP A 274 1.31 -16.40 -11.11
C ASP A 274 1.50 -15.09 -11.89
N SER A 275 2.29 -15.14 -12.96
CA SER A 275 2.67 -13.97 -13.76
C SER A 275 1.46 -13.26 -14.40
N ASP A 276 0.53 -14.02 -15.03
CA ASP A 276 -0.62 -13.39 -15.71
C ASP A 276 -1.60 -12.78 -14.70
N GLY A 277 -1.81 -13.46 -13.57
CA GLY A 277 -2.60 -12.92 -12.47
C GLY A 277 -1.99 -11.66 -11.86
N ALA A 278 -0.66 -11.61 -11.73
CA ALA A 278 0.05 -10.43 -11.28
C ALA A 278 -0.04 -9.28 -12.29
N LEU A 279 0.09 -9.58 -13.58
CA LEU A 279 -0.05 -8.60 -14.65
C LEU A 279 -1.45 -7.97 -14.65
N GLY A 280 -2.49 -8.80 -14.58
CA GLY A 280 -3.87 -8.33 -14.49
C GLY A 280 -4.11 -7.48 -13.23
N ALA A 281 -3.56 -7.89 -12.09
CA ALA A 281 -3.66 -7.14 -10.85
C ALA A 281 -2.94 -5.76 -10.95
N ALA A 282 -1.74 -5.71 -11.54
CA ALA A 282 -1.01 -4.47 -11.75
C ALA A 282 -1.77 -3.48 -12.65
N GLN A 283 -2.35 -3.98 -13.75
CA GLN A 283 -3.15 -3.16 -14.68
C GLN A 283 -4.39 -2.58 -14.02
N VAL A 284 -5.09 -3.36 -13.20
CA VAL A 284 -6.28 -2.88 -12.47
C VAL A 284 -5.87 -1.91 -11.35
N ALA A 285 -4.85 -2.25 -10.55
CA ALA A 285 -4.36 -1.40 -9.47
C ALA A 285 -3.89 -0.02 -9.97
N SER A 286 -3.27 0.03 -11.16
CA SER A 286 -2.84 1.29 -11.76
C SER A 286 -3.99 2.31 -11.92
N ARG A 287 -5.22 1.84 -12.17
CA ARG A 287 -6.41 2.72 -12.32
C ARG A 287 -6.91 3.27 -11.00
N PHE A 288 -6.61 2.59 -9.89
CA PHE A 288 -6.93 3.10 -8.55
C PHE A 288 -5.91 4.12 -8.07
N VAL A 289 -4.62 3.94 -8.40
CA VAL A 289 -3.54 4.89 -8.08
C VAL A 289 -3.61 6.11 -8.98
N TYR A 290 -3.75 5.90 -10.28
CA TYR A 290 -3.86 6.95 -11.32
C TYR A 290 -5.31 7.11 -11.76
N ALA A 291 -6.21 7.38 -10.81
CA ALA A 291 -7.60 7.70 -11.07
C ALA A 291 -7.72 8.98 -11.92
N GLU A 292 -8.89 9.22 -12.49
CA GLU A 292 -9.13 10.33 -13.44
C GLU A 292 -8.65 11.68 -12.89
N GLU A 293 -8.93 12.00 -11.63
CA GLU A 293 -8.53 13.26 -11.01
C GLU A 293 -7.01 13.43 -10.88
N VAL A 294 -6.26 12.31 -10.77
CA VAL A 294 -4.79 12.31 -10.78
C VAL A 294 -4.27 12.50 -12.20
N THR A 295 -4.80 11.75 -13.16
CA THR A 295 -4.39 11.85 -14.57
C THR A 295 -4.74 13.20 -15.19
N ALA A 296 -5.84 13.82 -14.74
CA ALA A 296 -6.22 15.18 -15.11
C ALA A 296 -5.42 16.28 -14.38
N GLY A 297 -4.46 15.92 -13.50
CA GLY A 297 -3.63 16.86 -12.77
C GLY A 297 -4.35 17.67 -11.68
N LYS A 298 -5.61 17.31 -11.35
CA LYS A 298 -6.39 17.99 -10.31
C LYS A 298 -5.78 17.79 -8.92
N VAL A 299 -5.25 16.59 -8.68
CA VAL A 299 -4.57 16.20 -7.43
C VAL A 299 -3.26 15.47 -7.75
N ALA A 300 -2.29 15.51 -6.83
CA ALA A 300 -1.06 14.72 -6.96
C ALA A 300 -1.30 13.26 -6.56
N VAL A 301 -0.45 12.36 -7.09
CA VAL A 301 -0.40 10.98 -6.60
C VAL A 301 -0.09 10.99 -5.11
N GLY A 302 -0.80 10.21 -4.33
CA GLY A 302 -0.61 10.15 -2.88
C GLY A 302 -1.32 11.24 -2.08
N GLN A 303 -1.81 12.30 -2.71
CA GLN A 303 -2.42 13.44 -2.03
C GLN A 303 -3.82 13.11 -1.50
N PHE A 304 -4.06 13.41 -0.23
CA PHE A 304 -5.40 13.43 0.37
C PHE A 304 -6.10 14.75 0.05
N GLU A 305 -7.38 14.65 -0.25
CA GLU A 305 -8.32 15.77 -0.33
C GLU A 305 -9.11 15.81 0.99
N PRO A 306 -8.97 16.87 1.81
CA PRO A 306 -9.60 16.95 3.13
C PRO A 306 -11.11 16.68 3.09
N ALA A 307 -11.84 17.29 2.17
CA ALA A 307 -13.29 17.13 2.05
C ALA A 307 -13.71 15.68 1.75
N ARG A 308 -12.94 14.97 0.89
CA ARG A 308 -13.19 13.56 0.57
C ARG A 308 -12.90 12.65 1.77
N LEU A 309 -11.81 12.92 2.49
CA LEU A 309 -11.48 12.15 3.69
C LEU A 309 -12.48 12.43 4.82
N GLU A 310 -12.95 13.66 4.94
CA GLU A 310 -14.00 14.01 5.89
C GLU A 310 -15.29 13.22 5.63
N LYS A 311 -15.76 13.19 4.37
CA LYS A 311 -16.89 12.36 3.95
C LYS A 311 -16.65 10.88 4.28
N THR A 312 -15.44 10.36 4.02
CA THR A 312 -15.07 8.97 4.34
C THR A 312 -15.17 8.71 5.85
N ARG A 313 -14.55 9.55 6.68
CA ARG A 313 -14.58 9.45 8.14
C ARG A 313 -16.01 9.51 8.66
N ASP A 314 -16.82 10.44 8.17
CA ASP A 314 -18.18 10.66 8.66
C ASP A 314 -19.08 9.47 8.33
N LEU A 315 -18.97 8.93 7.12
CA LEU A 315 -19.70 7.72 6.74
C LEU A 315 -19.29 6.52 7.61
N TYR A 316 -17.99 6.34 7.85
CA TYR A 316 -17.52 5.26 8.72
C TYR A 316 -17.94 5.48 10.17
N THR A 317 -17.94 6.72 10.67
CA THR A 317 -18.45 7.04 12.01
C THR A 317 -19.94 6.71 12.16
N GLN A 318 -20.71 6.88 11.11
CA GLN A 318 -22.14 6.60 11.11
C GLN A 318 -22.47 5.11 11.08
N TYR A 319 -21.69 4.29 10.35
CA TYR A 319 -22.06 2.90 10.07
C TYR A 319 -21.15 1.85 10.72
N LEU A 320 -19.97 2.23 11.18
CA LEU A 320 -19.11 1.36 11.96
C LEU A 320 -19.28 1.69 13.44
N GLU A 321 -19.23 0.69 14.30
CA GLU A 321 -19.33 0.87 15.76
C GLU A 321 -18.05 1.54 16.30
N LEU A 322 -17.92 2.86 16.06
CA LEU A 322 -16.77 3.64 16.50
C LEU A 322 -17.04 4.31 17.85
N LYS A 323 -16.08 4.22 18.77
CA LYS A 323 -16.18 4.83 20.10
C LYS A 323 -16.09 6.37 20.07
N ARG A 324 -15.46 6.93 19.03
CA ARG A 324 -15.37 8.38 18.83
C ARG A 324 -15.25 8.73 17.35
N LYS A 325 -15.64 9.94 17.00
CA LYS A 325 -15.27 10.55 15.71
C LYS A 325 -13.83 11.01 15.77
N VAL A 326 -12.98 10.51 14.86
CA VAL A 326 -11.55 10.84 14.83
C VAL A 326 -11.37 12.18 14.11
N PRO A 327 -10.65 13.17 14.68
CA PRO A 327 -10.27 14.39 13.98
C PRO A 327 -9.42 14.10 12.73
N LEU A 328 -9.53 14.93 11.68
CA LEU A 328 -8.81 14.69 10.43
C LEU A 328 -7.28 14.76 10.61
N GLU A 329 -6.81 15.67 11.44
CA GLU A 329 -5.40 15.85 11.79
C GLU A 329 -4.76 14.62 12.46
N GLU A 330 -5.58 13.75 13.06
CA GLU A 330 -5.13 12.46 13.57
C GLU A 330 -5.07 11.37 12.48
N LEU A 331 -5.74 11.53 11.34
CA LEU A 331 -5.89 10.50 10.32
C LEU A 331 -4.81 10.55 9.25
N TYR A 332 -4.34 11.73 8.87
CA TYR A 332 -3.42 11.86 7.74
C TYR A 332 -2.47 13.05 7.86
N THR A 333 -1.47 13.07 6.98
CA THR A 333 -0.69 14.27 6.61
C THR A 333 -0.33 14.22 5.12
N ASN A 334 -0.29 15.37 4.47
CA ASN A 334 0.26 15.55 3.12
C ASN A 334 1.70 16.10 3.14
N ASP A 335 2.25 16.46 4.32
CA ASP A 335 3.52 17.20 4.47
C ASP A 335 4.76 16.37 4.08
N LEU A 336 4.58 15.06 3.92
CA LEU A 336 5.63 14.12 3.55
C LEU A 336 5.68 13.84 2.04
N LEU A 337 4.67 14.29 1.28
CA LEU A 337 4.64 14.10 -0.16
C LEU A 337 5.69 14.97 -0.84
N PRO A 338 6.31 14.48 -1.95
CA PRO A 338 7.18 15.32 -2.77
C PRO A 338 6.43 16.56 -3.28
N GLU A 339 7.13 17.69 -3.35
CA GLU A 339 6.58 18.90 -3.98
C GLU A 339 6.19 18.61 -5.44
N LYS A 340 5.10 19.21 -5.90
CA LYS A 340 4.71 19.14 -7.31
C LYS A 340 5.83 19.78 -8.14
N LYS A 341 6.46 18.99 -9.00
CA LYS A 341 7.36 19.51 -10.03
C LYS A 341 6.54 20.09 -11.18
#